data_2a971c7768b4aec962393a30eba5cde4
#
_entry.id   2a971c7768b4aec962393a30eba5cde4
#
_cell.length_a   1.000
_cell.length_b   1.000
_cell.length_c   1.000
_cell.angle_alpha   90.00
_cell.angle_beta   90.00
_cell.angle_gamma   90.00
#
_symmetry.space_group_name_H-M   'P 1'
#
loop_
_entity.id
_entity.type
_entity.pdbx_description
1 polymer ?
#
loop_
_entity_poly.entity_id
_entity_poly.type
_entity_poly.pdbx_seq_one_letter_code
_entity_poly.pdbx_strand_id
1 'polypeptide(L)'
;MARRREAQKRQIIPDPKFNNVLVARFINCILNKGKKGVAETIFYKALENIEAKGKEEPLRVFRKAIENVAPLLEVRSRRVGGATYQVPVEVRENRRMALSIRWVIQNARNRSGRTMADKLTGEIMDAFNNSGGAIKKKEEVHRMAEANKAFAHYRW
;
A
#
# COMPACT_ATOMS: atom_id res chain seq x y z
N MET A 1 -19.23 -3.27 -18.36
CA MET A 1 -19.52 -3.35 -16.89
C MET A 1 -20.52 -4.48 -16.66
N ALA A 2 -20.28 -5.34 -15.67
CA ALA A 2 -21.21 -6.41 -15.33
C ALA A 2 -22.45 -5.83 -14.63
N ARG A 3 -23.56 -5.68 -15.34
CA ARG A 3 -24.81 -5.17 -14.79
C ARG A 3 -25.58 -6.21 -13.95
N ARG A 4 -25.38 -7.52 -14.23
CA ARG A 4 -26.19 -8.61 -13.66
C ARG A 4 -25.40 -9.53 -12.72
N ARG A 5 -24.06 -9.48 -12.73
CA ARG A 5 -23.20 -10.34 -11.91
C ARG A 5 -22.06 -9.52 -11.31
N GLU A 6 -21.79 -9.74 -10.04
CA GLU A 6 -20.56 -9.28 -9.43
C GLU A 6 -19.39 -10.11 -9.99
N ALA A 7 -18.28 -9.46 -10.34
CA ALA A 7 -17.11 -10.16 -10.84
C ALA A 7 -16.56 -11.12 -9.76
N GLN A 8 -16.33 -12.37 -10.13
CA GLN A 8 -15.74 -13.35 -9.21
C GLN A 8 -14.35 -12.90 -8.77
N LYS A 9 -14.14 -12.85 -7.47
CA LYS A 9 -12.82 -12.54 -6.90
C LYS A 9 -11.92 -13.76 -7.05
N ARG A 10 -10.87 -13.63 -7.86
CA ARG A 10 -9.86 -14.70 -8.01
C ARG A 10 -9.13 -14.87 -6.70
N GLN A 11 -8.98 -16.13 -6.27
CA GLN A 11 -8.13 -16.48 -5.14
C GLN A 11 -6.66 -16.29 -5.53
N ILE A 12 -5.90 -15.63 -4.68
CA ILE A 12 -4.46 -15.43 -4.88
C ILE A 12 -3.74 -16.58 -4.20
N ILE A 13 -2.95 -17.31 -4.97
CA ILE A 13 -2.09 -18.38 -4.46
C ILE A 13 -1.02 -17.74 -3.57
N PRO A 14 -0.78 -18.26 -2.35
CA PRO A 14 0.28 -17.77 -1.48
C PRO A 14 1.65 -17.85 -2.14
N ASP A 15 2.58 -17.01 -1.69
CA ASP A 15 3.96 -17.02 -2.14
C ASP A 15 4.66 -18.34 -1.76
N PRO A 16 5.40 -18.99 -2.68
CA PRO A 16 6.00 -20.31 -2.42
C PRO A 16 7.11 -20.28 -1.34
N LYS A 17 7.85 -19.17 -1.19
CA LYS A 17 8.95 -19.06 -0.21
C LYS A 17 8.43 -18.84 1.21
N PHE A 18 7.42 -18.01 1.38
CA PHE A 18 6.92 -17.57 2.69
C PHE A 18 5.49 -18.06 3.00
N ASN A 19 4.86 -18.77 2.08
CA ASN A 19 3.46 -19.22 2.18
C ASN A 19 2.48 -18.11 2.66
N ASN A 20 2.68 -16.89 2.15
CA ASN A 20 1.95 -15.71 2.61
C ASN A 20 1.25 -14.99 1.45
N VAL A 21 -0.06 -14.76 1.60
CA VAL A 21 -0.90 -14.09 0.59
C VAL A 21 -0.56 -12.60 0.47
N LEU A 22 -0.16 -11.92 1.56
CA LEU A 22 0.23 -10.52 1.53
C LEU A 22 1.50 -10.31 0.67
N VAL A 23 2.47 -11.21 0.82
CA VAL A 23 3.70 -11.26 0.00
C VAL A 23 3.34 -11.44 -1.47
N ALA A 24 2.49 -12.42 -1.80
CA ALA A 24 2.06 -12.65 -3.17
C ALA A 24 1.36 -11.42 -3.78
N ARG A 25 0.49 -10.74 -3.01
CA ARG A 25 -0.16 -9.49 -3.45
C ARG A 25 0.85 -8.38 -3.69
N PHE A 26 1.84 -8.25 -2.82
CA PHE A 26 2.87 -7.23 -2.94
C PHE A 26 3.74 -7.44 -4.18
N ILE A 27 4.19 -8.67 -4.43
CA ILE A 27 4.95 -9.06 -5.63
C ILE A 27 4.14 -8.77 -6.90
N ASN A 28 2.85 -9.12 -6.91
CA ASN A 28 1.96 -8.82 -8.03
C ASN A 28 1.81 -7.31 -8.30
N CYS A 29 1.94 -6.47 -7.27
CA CYS A 29 1.91 -5.00 -7.43
C CYS A 29 3.25 -4.41 -7.88
N ILE A 30 4.38 -5.05 -7.58
CA ILE A 30 5.70 -4.68 -8.12
C ILE A 30 5.79 -5.03 -9.60
N LEU A 31 5.15 -6.11 -10.01
CA LEU A 31 5.18 -6.68 -11.35
C LEU A 31 5.02 -5.61 -12.43
N ASN A 32 5.93 -5.62 -13.41
CA ASN A 32 5.87 -4.76 -14.59
C ASN A 32 6.04 -5.61 -15.85
N LYS A 33 5.21 -5.36 -16.86
CA LYS A 33 5.25 -6.05 -18.17
C LYS A 33 5.26 -7.60 -18.08
N GLY A 34 4.61 -8.18 -17.04
CA GLY A 34 4.52 -9.63 -16.87
C GLY A 34 5.79 -10.32 -16.32
N LYS A 35 6.85 -9.58 -15.96
CA LYS A 35 8.13 -10.14 -15.49
C LYS A 35 8.06 -10.55 -14.01
N LYS A 36 7.34 -11.64 -13.70
CA LYS A 36 7.08 -12.08 -12.33
C LYS A 36 8.36 -12.49 -11.59
N GLY A 37 9.24 -13.29 -12.20
CA GLY A 37 10.49 -13.73 -11.57
C GLY A 37 11.39 -12.55 -11.15
N VAL A 38 11.44 -11.47 -11.95
CA VAL A 38 12.17 -10.26 -11.58
C VAL A 38 11.55 -9.57 -10.36
N ALA A 39 10.21 -9.53 -10.28
CA ALA A 39 9.52 -8.93 -9.13
C ALA A 39 9.75 -9.75 -7.85
N GLU A 40 9.75 -11.07 -7.93
CA GLU A 40 10.07 -12.00 -6.84
C GLU A 40 11.51 -11.76 -6.35
N THR A 41 12.48 -11.74 -7.27
CA THR A 41 13.90 -11.49 -6.95
C THR A 41 14.09 -10.14 -6.25
N ILE A 42 13.43 -9.07 -6.73
CA ILE A 42 13.50 -7.75 -6.09
C ILE A 42 12.98 -7.79 -4.66
N PHE A 43 11.84 -8.44 -4.44
CA PHE A 43 11.22 -8.50 -3.12
C PHE A 43 12.04 -9.37 -2.15
N TYR A 44 12.47 -10.55 -2.57
CA TYR A 44 13.28 -11.44 -1.72
C TYR A 44 14.61 -10.80 -1.34
N LYS A 45 15.28 -10.17 -2.31
CA LYS A 45 16.52 -9.44 -2.03
C LYS A 45 16.30 -8.25 -1.09
N ALA A 46 15.14 -7.58 -1.18
CA ALA A 46 14.79 -6.53 -0.24
C ALA A 46 14.62 -7.07 1.19
N LEU A 47 14.00 -8.24 1.37
CA LEU A 47 13.88 -8.88 2.68
C LEU A 47 15.22 -9.34 3.23
N GLU A 48 16.09 -9.91 2.40
CA GLU A 48 17.47 -10.28 2.78
C GLU A 48 18.27 -9.04 3.25
N ASN A 49 18.12 -7.92 2.54
CA ASN A 49 18.73 -6.65 2.95
C ASN A 49 18.16 -6.11 4.28
N ILE A 50 16.88 -6.34 4.57
CA ILE A 50 16.26 -5.97 5.86
C ILE A 50 16.84 -6.83 6.98
N GLU A 51 16.96 -8.15 6.75
CA GLU A 51 17.56 -9.09 7.69
C GLU A 51 19.00 -8.73 8.03
N ALA A 52 19.80 -8.38 7.01
CA ALA A 52 21.18 -7.96 7.18
C ALA A 52 21.33 -6.65 7.97
N LYS A 53 20.35 -5.75 7.91
CA LYS A 53 20.37 -4.45 8.60
C LYS A 53 19.70 -4.46 9.96
N GLY A 54 18.78 -5.38 10.20
CA GLY A 54 17.95 -5.45 11.39
C GLY A 54 18.18 -6.74 12.18
N LYS A 55 17.77 -6.72 13.45
CA LYS A 55 17.76 -7.92 14.31
C LYS A 55 16.38 -8.62 14.33
N GLU A 56 15.40 -8.05 13.64
CA GLU A 56 14.03 -8.53 13.63
C GLU A 56 13.74 -9.38 12.38
N GLU A 57 12.77 -10.29 12.51
CA GLU A 57 12.28 -11.11 11.40
C GLU A 57 11.79 -10.24 10.23
N PRO A 58 12.32 -10.40 9.00
CA PRO A 58 12.01 -9.54 7.85
C PRO A 58 10.52 -9.49 7.50
N LEU A 59 9.80 -10.60 7.64
CA LEU A 59 8.37 -10.67 7.40
C LEU A 59 7.55 -9.86 8.42
N ARG A 60 7.98 -9.86 9.68
CA ARG A 60 7.36 -9.07 10.74
C ARG A 60 7.53 -7.58 10.47
N VAL A 61 8.76 -7.16 10.12
CA VAL A 61 9.06 -5.78 9.73
C VAL A 61 8.19 -5.35 8.54
N PHE A 62 8.13 -6.17 7.50
CA PHE A 62 7.31 -5.91 6.32
C PHE A 62 5.82 -5.78 6.66
N ARG A 63 5.25 -6.72 7.43
CA ARG A 63 3.85 -6.68 7.83
C ARG A 63 3.54 -5.42 8.62
N LYS A 64 4.38 -5.09 9.61
CA LYS A 64 4.22 -3.89 10.43
C LYS A 64 4.32 -2.61 9.61
N ALA A 65 5.25 -2.55 8.65
CA ALA A 65 5.36 -1.42 7.73
C ALA A 65 4.09 -1.19 6.92
N ILE A 66 3.49 -2.26 6.37
CA ILE A 66 2.22 -2.17 5.63
C ILE A 66 1.06 -1.71 6.53
N GLU A 67 0.99 -2.21 7.76
CA GLU A 67 0.00 -1.77 8.76
C GLU A 67 0.15 -0.29 9.10
N ASN A 68 1.37 0.17 9.33
CA ASN A 68 1.67 1.57 9.65
C ASN A 68 1.25 2.54 8.52
N VAL A 69 1.41 2.13 7.27
CA VAL A 69 1.02 2.92 6.09
C VAL A 69 -0.48 2.88 5.82
N ALA A 70 -1.21 1.90 6.34
CA ALA A 70 -2.63 1.69 6.02
C ALA A 70 -3.51 2.87 6.49
N PRO A 71 -4.21 3.59 5.56
CA PRO A 71 -5.05 4.71 5.92
C PRO A 71 -6.39 4.28 6.52
N LEU A 72 -6.90 5.04 7.48
CA LEU A 72 -8.23 4.84 8.07
C LEU A 72 -9.31 5.58 7.27
N LEU A 73 -8.97 6.76 6.76
CA LEU A 73 -9.87 7.66 6.03
C LEU A 73 -9.31 7.94 4.64
N GLU A 74 -10.21 8.13 3.68
CA GLU A 74 -9.91 8.70 2.36
C GLU A 74 -10.95 9.76 2.01
N VAL A 75 -10.62 10.63 1.08
CA VAL A 75 -11.53 11.64 0.56
C VAL A 75 -12.09 11.19 -0.77
N ARG A 76 -13.41 11.26 -0.93
CA ARG A 76 -14.10 10.94 -2.18
C ARG A 76 -14.89 12.14 -2.67
N SER A 77 -14.77 12.43 -3.96
CA SER A 77 -15.57 13.45 -4.60
C SER A 77 -17.03 13.00 -4.74
N ARG A 78 -17.96 13.83 -4.28
CA ARG A 78 -19.41 13.63 -4.47
C ARG A 78 -20.04 14.88 -5.04
N ARG A 79 -20.95 14.69 -5.99
CA ARG A 79 -21.70 15.80 -6.59
C ARG A 79 -23.07 15.89 -5.91
N VAL A 80 -23.34 17.04 -5.29
CA VAL A 80 -24.61 17.33 -4.61
C VAL A 80 -25.09 18.70 -5.09
N GLY A 81 -26.30 18.77 -5.65
CA GLY A 81 -26.90 20.03 -6.10
C GLY A 81 -26.05 20.80 -7.14
N GLY A 82 -25.28 20.09 -7.99
CA GLY A 82 -24.44 20.70 -9.02
C GLY A 82 -23.02 21.06 -8.56
N ALA A 83 -22.75 21.13 -7.26
CA ALA A 83 -21.39 21.32 -6.70
C ALA A 83 -20.72 19.98 -6.37
N THR A 84 -19.38 19.95 -6.48
CA THR A 84 -18.59 18.77 -6.14
C THR A 84 -17.93 18.98 -4.78
N TYR A 85 -18.25 18.12 -3.83
CA TYR A 85 -17.73 18.14 -2.48
C TYR A 85 -16.73 16.99 -2.27
N GLN A 86 -15.69 17.23 -1.50
CA GLN A 86 -14.72 16.23 -1.07
C GLN A 86 -15.19 15.65 0.27
N VAL A 87 -15.76 14.45 0.24
CA VAL A 87 -16.38 13.82 1.41
C VAL A 87 -15.43 12.81 2.04
N PRO A 88 -15.10 12.94 3.34
CA PRO A 88 -14.28 11.95 4.05
C PRO A 88 -15.07 10.66 4.26
N VAL A 89 -14.46 9.53 3.92
CA VAL A 89 -15.07 8.20 4.01
C VAL A 89 -14.08 7.23 4.65
N GLU A 90 -14.57 6.34 5.50
CA GLU A 90 -13.76 5.24 6.04
C GLU A 90 -13.35 4.27 4.94
N VAL A 91 -12.10 3.81 5.01
CA VAL A 91 -11.53 2.90 4.02
C VAL A 91 -11.77 1.45 4.46
N ARG A 92 -12.43 0.65 3.62
CA ARG A 92 -12.62 -0.79 3.86
C ARG A 92 -11.27 -1.51 3.90
N GLU A 93 -11.15 -2.57 4.70
CA GLU A 93 -9.91 -3.31 4.95
C GLU A 93 -9.14 -3.71 3.68
N ASN A 94 -9.82 -4.32 2.72
CA ASN A 94 -9.20 -4.71 1.44
C ASN A 94 -8.62 -3.52 0.66
N ARG A 95 -9.26 -2.36 0.74
CA ARG A 95 -8.79 -1.14 0.10
C ARG A 95 -7.64 -0.50 0.88
N ARG A 96 -7.69 -0.54 2.20
CA ARG A 96 -6.58 -0.11 3.07
C ARG A 96 -5.29 -0.83 2.70
N MET A 97 -5.35 -2.16 2.60
CA MET A 97 -4.23 -2.99 2.17
C MET A 97 -3.74 -2.63 0.75
N ALA A 98 -4.65 -2.45 -0.20
CA ALA A 98 -4.28 -2.09 -1.57
C ALA A 98 -3.63 -0.71 -1.66
N LEU A 99 -4.09 0.26 -0.87
CA LEU A 99 -3.52 1.61 -0.82
C LEU A 99 -2.13 1.59 -0.18
N SER A 100 -1.95 0.89 0.96
CA SER A 100 -0.65 0.80 1.62
C SER A 100 0.41 0.15 0.73
N ILE A 101 0.10 -0.97 0.08
CA ILE A 101 1.01 -1.61 -0.88
C ILE A 101 1.39 -0.63 -2.02
N ARG A 102 0.40 0.03 -2.60
CA ARG A 102 0.63 0.98 -3.71
C ARG A 102 1.52 2.15 -3.28
N TRP A 103 1.25 2.74 -2.11
CA TRP A 103 2.02 3.87 -1.63
C TRP A 103 3.46 3.51 -1.29
N VAL A 104 3.69 2.37 -0.66
CA VAL A 104 5.06 1.88 -0.41
C VAL A 104 5.83 1.68 -1.72
N ILE A 105 5.23 1.01 -2.71
CA ILE A 105 5.89 0.77 -4.01
C ILE A 105 6.14 2.08 -4.76
N GLN A 106 5.18 2.99 -4.77
CA GLN A 106 5.29 4.27 -5.47
C GLN A 106 6.38 5.14 -4.84
N ASN A 107 6.41 5.25 -3.52
CA ASN A 107 7.44 6.02 -2.83
C ASN A 107 8.82 5.36 -2.92
N ALA A 108 8.90 4.03 -2.86
CA ALA A 108 10.14 3.31 -3.12
C ALA A 108 10.70 3.62 -4.52
N ARG A 109 9.86 3.67 -5.57
CA ARG A 109 10.30 4.05 -6.93
C ARG A 109 10.88 5.45 -7.00
N ASN A 110 10.35 6.39 -6.21
CA ASN A 110 10.78 7.79 -6.19
C ASN A 110 12.05 8.01 -5.35
N ARG A 111 12.48 7.04 -4.54
CA ARG A 111 13.72 7.16 -3.74
C ARG A 111 14.95 7.16 -4.62
N SER A 112 15.97 7.85 -4.14
CA SER A 112 17.34 7.68 -4.65
C SER A 112 17.86 6.28 -4.24
N GLY A 113 18.64 5.64 -5.09
CA GLY A 113 19.22 4.32 -4.83
C GLY A 113 19.60 3.60 -6.12
N ARG A 114 20.54 2.68 -6.03
CA ARG A 114 21.09 1.97 -7.18
C ARG A 114 20.09 0.93 -7.74
N THR A 115 19.51 0.13 -6.86
CA THR A 115 18.58 -0.94 -7.27
C THR A 115 17.20 -0.75 -6.67
N MET A 116 16.17 -1.34 -7.31
CA MET A 116 14.82 -1.30 -6.74
C MET A 116 14.73 -2.05 -5.41
N ALA A 117 15.54 -3.09 -5.21
CA ALA A 117 15.62 -3.81 -3.94
C ALA A 117 16.10 -2.89 -2.80
N ASP A 118 17.15 -2.09 -3.03
CA ASP A 118 17.67 -1.15 -2.04
C ASP A 118 16.66 -0.05 -1.69
N LYS A 119 16.01 0.49 -2.74
CA LYS A 119 14.95 1.50 -2.59
C LYS A 119 13.79 0.98 -1.76
N LEU A 120 13.37 -0.26 -2.03
CA LEU A 120 12.28 -0.93 -1.32
C LEU A 120 12.65 -1.24 0.13
N THR A 121 13.87 -1.73 0.37
CA THR A 121 14.43 -1.93 1.71
C THR A 121 14.35 -0.65 2.53
N GLY A 122 14.84 0.47 1.97
CA GLY A 122 14.81 1.76 2.64
C GLY A 122 13.38 2.22 2.98
N GLU A 123 12.44 2.11 2.04
CA GLU A 123 11.05 2.55 2.29
C GLU A 123 10.33 1.67 3.30
N ILE A 124 10.55 0.34 3.29
CA ILE A 124 9.97 -0.57 4.28
C ILE A 124 10.52 -0.29 5.68
N MET A 125 11.83 -0.08 5.82
CA MET A 125 12.46 0.24 7.10
C MET A 125 11.96 1.58 7.66
N ASP A 126 11.85 2.61 6.81
CA ASP A 126 11.31 3.90 7.22
C ASP A 126 9.83 3.79 7.62
N ALA A 127 9.02 3.07 6.85
CA ALA A 127 7.62 2.83 7.17
C ALA A 127 7.44 2.02 8.47
N PHE A 128 8.33 1.08 8.76
CA PHE A 128 8.35 0.37 10.04
C PHE A 128 8.57 1.34 11.21
N ASN A 129 9.45 2.32 11.05
CA ASN A 129 9.75 3.37 12.03
C ASN A 129 8.75 4.54 11.99
N ASN A 130 7.59 4.40 11.33
CA ASN A 130 6.60 5.46 11.14
C ASN A 130 7.16 6.73 10.47
N SER A 131 8.07 6.57 9.52
CA SER A 131 8.69 7.63 8.75
C SER A 131 8.64 7.30 7.25
N GLY A 132 9.25 8.16 6.41
CA GLY A 132 9.33 7.92 4.97
C GLY A 132 8.17 8.49 4.15
N GLY A 133 8.27 8.31 2.83
CA GLY A 133 7.33 8.91 1.87
C GLY A 133 5.92 8.31 1.94
N ALA A 134 5.81 7.01 2.18
CA ALA A 134 4.53 6.33 2.28
C ALA A 134 3.73 6.77 3.52
N ILE A 135 4.39 6.99 4.65
CA ILE A 135 3.77 7.53 5.87
C ILE A 135 3.32 8.97 5.65
N LYS A 136 4.18 9.82 5.07
CA LYS A 136 3.81 11.19 4.72
C LYS A 136 2.57 11.23 3.81
N LYS A 137 2.46 10.31 2.86
CA LYS A 137 1.27 10.21 1.99
C LYS A 137 0.01 9.83 2.77
N LYS A 138 0.10 8.91 3.73
CA LYS A 138 -1.00 8.59 4.64
C LYS A 138 -1.44 9.82 5.44
N GLU A 139 -0.49 10.55 6.04
CA GLU A 139 -0.76 11.74 6.84
C GLU A 139 -1.40 12.85 5.99
N GLU A 140 -0.92 13.06 4.75
CA GLU A 140 -1.52 14.00 3.80
C GLU A 140 -2.99 13.68 3.54
N VAL A 141 -3.30 12.40 3.26
CA VAL A 141 -4.68 11.95 3.01
C VAL A 141 -5.55 12.12 4.25
N HIS A 142 -5.04 11.80 5.45
CA HIS A 142 -5.76 12.01 6.71
C HIS A 142 -6.00 13.49 6.99
N ARG A 143 -5.01 14.37 6.73
CA ARG A 143 -5.14 15.83 6.87
C ARG A 143 -6.20 16.38 5.91
N MET A 144 -6.22 15.90 4.66
CA MET A 144 -7.28 16.28 3.71
C MET A 144 -8.66 15.82 4.20
N ALA A 145 -8.77 14.62 4.76
CA ALA A 145 -10.02 14.11 5.30
C ALA A 145 -10.51 14.94 6.51
N GLU A 146 -9.60 15.35 7.37
CA GLU A 146 -9.90 16.20 8.53
C GLU A 146 -10.32 17.61 8.11
N ALA A 147 -9.63 18.23 7.17
CA ALA A 147 -10.01 19.54 6.62
C ALA A 147 -11.40 19.54 5.98
N ASN A 148 -11.83 18.40 5.44
CA ASN A 148 -13.15 18.25 4.81
C ASN A 148 -14.20 17.62 5.76
N LYS A 149 -13.94 17.55 7.07
CA LYS A 149 -14.83 16.94 8.06
C LYS A 149 -16.22 17.54 8.10
N ALA A 150 -16.35 18.83 7.79
CA ALA A 150 -17.64 19.53 7.69
C ALA A 150 -18.60 18.89 6.67
N PHE A 151 -18.07 18.24 5.62
CA PHE A 151 -18.85 17.58 4.57
C PHE A 151 -19.15 16.11 4.84
N ALA A 152 -18.82 15.60 6.03
CA ALA A 152 -19.07 14.20 6.41
C ALA A 152 -20.56 13.80 6.36
N HIS A 153 -21.47 14.77 6.57
CA HIS A 153 -22.90 14.54 6.50
C HIS A 153 -23.41 14.20 5.08
N TYR A 154 -22.64 14.46 4.02
CA TYR A 154 -22.94 14.00 2.66
C TYR A 154 -22.50 12.55 2.38
N ARG A 155 -22.08 11.82 3.43
CA ARG A 155 -21.75 10.40 3.36
C ARG A 155 -23.02 9.55 3.32
N TRP A 156 -23.13 8.66 2.36
CA TRP A 156 -24.14 7.60 2.24
C TRP A 156 -23.53 6.29 1.78
#